data_5b1236ec673971998b12bc84044fa84c
#
_entry.id   5b1236ec673971998b12bc84044fa84c
#
_cell.length_a   1.000
_cell.length_b   1.000
_cell.length_c   1.000
_cell.angle_alpha   90.00
_cell.angle_beta   90.00
_cell.angle_gamma   90.00
#
_symmetry.space_group_name_H-M   'P 1'
#
loop_
_entity.id
_entity.type
_entity.pdbx_description
1 polymer ?
#
loop_
_entity_poly.entity_id
_entity_poly.type
_entity_poly.pdbx_seq_one_letter_code
_entity_poly.pdbx_strand_id
1 'polypeptide(L)'
;MVFVLTKLRIDFHKDILASDVLTLKTFPYKVEGVTFFRAFELWKGETLVCNADSRWVLINYNTRTILRPTELPYQIPQNQPSVQPNEMPRRIAQTEIAHTVSRKVLLTETDENQHLNNCCYSDYLLDHAPMDVCQAPLKAMCIIFEREALLHDEIELRYQTVVDGFIATAWNKTKENRCFQAIFTLDFS
;
A
#
# COMPACT_ATOMS: atom_id res chain seq x y z
N MET A 1 -21.42 1.92 6.50
CA MET A 1 -20.03 2.03 6.99
C MET A 1 -19.12 1.22 6.09
N VAL A 2 -17.91 1.68 5.83
CA VAL A 2 -16.91 0.98 5.01
C VAL A 2 -15.52 1.19 5.60
N PHE A 3 -14.66 0.17 5.53
CA PHE A 3 -13.25 0.31 5.88
C PHE A 3 -12.47 0.81 4.67
N VAL A 4 -11.64 1.82 4.89
CA VAL A 4 -10.75 2.40 3.88
C VAL A 4 -9.31 2.13 4.29
N LEU A 5 -8.54 1.55 3.37
CA LEU A 5 -7.10 1.33 3.53
C LEU A 5 -6.38 2.67 3.44
N THR A 6 -5.58 2.98 4.45
CA THR A 6 -4.80 4.23 4.50
C THR A 6 -3.30 4.01 4.38
N LYS A 7 -2.81 2.83 4.82
CA LYS A 7 -1.40 2.45 4.67
C LYS A 7 -1.29 0.95 4.49
N LEU A 8 -0.29 0.56 3.73
CA LEU A 8 0.12 -0.83 3.55
C LEU A 8 1.65 -0.88 3.54
N ARG A 9 2.22 -1.79 4.33
CA ARG A 9 3.62 -2.18 4.24
C ARG A 9 3.70 -3.68 4.03
N ILE A 10 4.57 -4.10 3.12
CA ILE A 10 4.88 -5.50 2.85
C ILE A 10 6.39 -5.66 2.97
N ASP A 11 6.82 -6.68 3.71
CA ASP A 11 8.22 -7.06 3.87
C ASP A 11 8.40 -8.46 3.29
N PHE A 12 9.29 -8.60 2.32
CA PHE A 12 9.61 -9.86 1.63
C PHE A 12 10.85 -10.47 2.26
N HIS A 13 10.79 -11.76 2.61
CA HIS A 13 11.87 -12.48 3.31
C HIS A 13 12.51 -13.54 2.43
N LYS A 14 11.76 -14.09 1.49
CA LYS A 14 12.18 -15.14 0.57
C LYS A 14 11.48 -14.98 -0.76
N ASP A 15 12.11 -15.51 -1.81
CA ASP A 15 11.51 -15.54 -3.13
C ASP A 15 10.25 -16.41 -3.14
N ILE A 16 9.25 -15.94 -3.87
CA ILE A 16 7.97 -16.61 -4.07
C ILE A 16 7.89 -16.96 -5.56
N LEU A 17 7.78 -18.26 -5.83
CA LEU A 17 7.68 -18.76 -7.19
C LEU A 17 6.23 -19.06 -7.58
N ALA A 18 5.92 -18.99 -8.87
CA ALA A 18 4.57 -19.23 -9.38
C ALA A 18 3.99 -20.62 -9.04
N SER A 19 4.87 -21.61 -8.78
CA SER A 19 4.48 -22.98 -8.40
C SER A 19 4.34 -23.20 -6.89
N ASP A 20 4.62 -22.19 -6.07
CA ASP A 20 4.58 -22.35 -4.63
C ASP A 20 3.14 -22.46 -4.11
N VAL A 21 2.93 -23.37 -3.17
CA VAL A 21 1.70 -23.46 -2.39
C VAL A 21 1.88 -22.64 -1.11
N LEU A 22 1.08 -21.60 -0.96
CA LEU A 22 1.22 -20.64 0.11
C LEU A 22 0.00 -20.66 1.04
N THR A 23 0.25 -20.47 2.33
CA THR A 23 -0.81 -20.28 3.34
C THR A 23 -0.82 -18.82 3.78
N LEU A 24 -1.93 -18.13 3.54
CA LEU A 24 -2.15 -16.76 4.03
C LEU A 24 -2.86 -16.81 5.38
N LYS A 25 -2.26 -16.18 6.38
CA LYS A 25 -2.88 -15.90 7.68
C LYS A 25 -3.13 -14.40 7.81
N THR A 26 -4.23 -14.00 8.43
CA THR A 26 -4.55 -12.59 8.63
C THR A 26 -5.17 -12.34 10.00
N PHE A 27 -4.76 -11.25 10.64
CA PHE A 27 -5.10 -10.94 12.03
C PHE A 27 -5.45 -9.46 12.19
N PRO A 28 -6.65 -9.09 12.64
CA PRO A 28 -6.84 -7.78 13.26
C PRO A 28 -6.15 -7.84 14.63
N TYR A 29 -5.19 -6.95 14.91
CA TYR A 29 -4.37 -7.12 16.11
C TYR A 29 -4.37 -5.90 17.05
N LYS A 30 -4.80 -4.74 16.58
CA LYS A 30 -4.82 -3.51 17.38
C LYS A 30 -5.88 -2.54 16.85
N VAL A 31 -6.41 -1.73 17.76
CA VAL A 31 -7.18 -0.52 17.43
C VAL A 31 -6.59 0.62 18.23
N GLU A 32 -6.27 1.75 17.59
CA GLU A 32 -5.70 2.92 18.23
C GLU A 32 -6.32 4.20 17.66
N GLY A 33 -7.00 4.96 18.51
CA GLY A 33 -7.79 6.12 18.09
C GLY A 33 -8.87 5.69 17.11
N VAL A 34 -8.77 6.14 15.85
CA VAL A 34 -9.69 5.77 14.76
C VAL A 34 -9.08 4.77 13.77
N THR A 35 -7.88 4.27 14.06
CA THR A 35 -7.13 3.40 13.17
C THR A 35 -7.25 1.94 13.60
N PHE A 36 -7.58 1.09 12.67
CA PHE A 36 -7.63 -0.36 12.79
C PHE A 36 -6.41 -0.96 12.11
N PHE A 37 -5.77 -1.91 12.79
CA PHE A 37 -4.52 -2.52 12.38
C PHE A 37 -4.75 -3.97 12.03
N ARG A 38 -4.26 -4.41 10.87
CA ARG A 38 -4.37 -5.79 10.41
C ARG A 38 -3.04 -6.27 9.85
N ALA A 39 -2.54 -7.36 10.41
CA ALA A 39 -1.37 -8.06 9.93
C ALA A 39 -1.74 -9.19 8.97
N PHE A 40 -0.81 -9.51 8.09
CA PHE A 40 -0.88 -10.65 7.18
C PHE A 40 0.46 -11.38 7.22
N GLU A 41 0.41 -12.70 7.13
CA GLU A 41 1.59 -13.57 7.07
C GLU A 41 1.40 -14.56 5.93
N LEU A 42 2.39 -14.66 5.05
CA LEU A 42 2.40 -15.59 3.95
C LEU A 42 3.46 -16.65 4.19
N TRP A 43 3.03 -17.90 4.25
CA TRP A 43 3.85 -19.04 4.63
C TRP A 43 3.97 -20.03 3.48
N LYS A 44 5.20 -20.54 3.26
CA LYS A 44 5.49 -21.71 2.42
C LYS A 44 5.88 -22.87 3.35
N GLY A 45 4.94 -23.78 3.62
CA GLY A 45 5.10 -24.76 4.69
C GLY A 45 5.29 -24.07 6.04
N GLU A 46 6.44 -24.28 6.68
CA GLU A 46 6.81 -23.66 7.96
C GLU A 46 7.66 -22.40 7.83
N THR A 47 7.97 -22.00 6.59
CA THR A 47 8.80 -20.83 6.33
C THR A 47 7.93 -19.60 6.06
N LEU A 48 8.13 -18.54 6.85
CA LEU A 48 7.55 -17.22 6.55
C LEU A 48 8.27 -16.60 5.35
N VAL A 49 7.56 -16.38 4.25
CA VAL A 49 8.12 -15.82 3.03
C VAL A 49 7.81 -14.34 2.86
N CYS A 50 6.72 -13.87 3.46
CA CYS A 50 6.31 -12.46 3.41
C CYS A 50 5.43 -12.15 4.63
N ASN A 51 5.55 -10.94 5.16
CA ASN A 51 4.54 -10.41 6.08
C ASN A 51 4.12 -9.01 5.64
N ALA A 52 2.90 -8.64 6.01
CA ALA A 52 2.39 -7.31 5.74
C ALA A 52 1.63 -6.74 6.93
N ASP A 53 1.60 -5.43 6.99
CA ASP A 53 0.82 -4.66 7.94
C ASP A 53 -0.01 -3.60 7.20
N SER A 54 -1.24 -3.41 7.65
CA SER A 54 -2.15 -2.45 7.04
C SER A 54 -2.85 -1.61 8.09
N ARG A 55 -3.15 -0.36 7.71
CA ARG A 55 -3.89 0.62 8.52
C ARG A 55 -5.17 0.96 7.82
N TRP A 56 -6.26 0.90 8.56
CA TRP A 56 -7.60 1.13 8.06
C TRP A 56 -8.31 2.16 8.92
N VAL A 57 -9.20 2.93 8.31
CA VAL A 57 -10.15 3.78 9.01
C VAL A 57 -11.56 3.37 8.63
N LEU A 58 -12.48 3.49 9.58
CA LEU A 58 -13.90 3.31 9.33
C LEU A 58 -14.50 4.64 8.92
N ILE A 59 -15.23 4.67 7.81
CA ILE A 59 -15.93 5.87 7.37
C ILE A 59 -17.43 5.64 7.16
N ASN A 60 -18.19 6.69 7.29
CA ASN A 60 -19.55 6.72 6.79
C ASN A 60 -19.50 6.81 5.25
N TYR A 61 -20.11 5.85 4.56
CA TYR A 61 -20.07 5.77 3.10
C TYR A 61 -20.64 7.03 2.42
N ASN A 62 -21.75 7.58 2.95
CA ASN A 62 -22.44 8.71 2.33
C ASN A 62 -21.79 10.06 2.63
N THR A 63 -21.40 10.28 3.90
CA THR A 63 -20.82 11.57 4.35
C THR A 63 -19.31 11.63 4.25
N ARG A 64 -18.64 10.50 3.99
CA ARG A 64 -17.17 10.37 3.98
C ARG A 64 -16.47 10.79 5.27
N THR A 65 -17.21 10.89 6.36
CA THR A 65 -16.67 11.23 7.69
C THR A 65 -16.08 9.99 8.37
N ILE A 66 -14.96 10.18 9.08
CA ILE A 66 -14.34 9.11 9.88
C ILE A 66 -15.23 8.82 11.08
N LEU A 67 -15.49 7.54 11.31
CA LEU A 67 -16.25 7.01 12.42
C LEU A 67 -15.32 6.49 13.52
N ARG A 68 -15.80 6.50 14.75
CA ARG A 68 -15.06 5.93 15.88
C ARG A 68 -15.24 4.40 15.93
N PRO A 69 -14.27 3.65 16.47
CA PRO A 69 -14.42 2.19 16.65
C PRO A 69 -15.66 1.79 17.46
N THR A 70 -16.09 2.65 18.39
CA THR A 70 -17.30 2.43 19.22
C THR A 70 -18.61 2.48 18.44
N GLU A 71 -18.60 2.96 17.20
CA GLU A 71 -19.78 2.98 16.32
C GLU A 71 -19.98 1.64 15.56
N LEU A 72 -18.99 0.71 15.65
CA LEU A 72 -19.19 -0.63 15.14
C LEU A 72 -20.18 -1.40 16.03
N PRO A 73 -21.12 -2.17 15.43
CA PRO A 73 -22.08 -2.97 16.17
C PRO A 73 -21.47 -4.24 16.79
N TYR A 74 -20.17 -4.46 16.63
CA TYR A 74 -19.43 -5.62 17.14
C TYR A 74 -18.00 -5.23 17.52
N GLN A 75 -17.40 -6.04 18.39
CA GLN A 75 -15.98 -5.87 18.74
C GLN A 75 -15.11 -6.60 17.71
N ILE A 76 -14.04 -5.95 17.29
CA ILE A 76 -13.04 -6.58 16.44
C ILE A 76 -12.11 -7.43 17.33
N PRO A 77 -11.94 -8.73 17.04
CA PRO A 77 -10.96 -9.56 17.74
C PRO A 77 -9.56 -8.96 17.62
N GLN A 78 -8.77 -9.08 18.68
CA GLN A 78 -7.38 -8.64 18.68
C GLN A 78 -6.49 -9.87 18.87
N ASN A 79 -5.95 -10.36 17.76
CA ASN A 79 -5.07 -11.54 17.73
C ASN A 79 -3.65 -11.06 17.45
N GLN A 80 -2.68 -11.61 18.17
CA GLN A 80 -1.29 -11.24 17.96
C GLN A 80 -0.74 -11.96 16.72
N PRO A 81 -0.09 -11.25 15.79
CA PRO A 81 0.64 -11.87 14.69
C PRO A 81 1.88 -12.61 15.22
N SER A 82 2.37 -13.61 14.49
CA SER A 82 3.56 -14.37 14.85
C SER A 82 4.83 -13.52 14.76
N VAL A 83 4.83 -12.53 13.88
CA VAL A 83 5.92 -11.58 13.68
C VAL A 83 5.41 -10.17 13.93
N GLN A 84 6.12 -9.41 14.76
CA GLN A 84 5.76 -8.02 14.98
C GLN A 84 5.93 -7.22 13.68
N PRO A 85 4.89 -6.52 13.22
CA PRO A 85 4.99 -5.71 12.03
C PRO A 85 6.00 -4.58 12.18
N ASN A 86 6.75 -4.30 11.11
CA ASN A 86 7.66 -3.18 11.06
C ASN A 86 6.89 -1.85 11.12
N GLU A 87 7.52 -0.84 11.72
CA GLU A 87 6.93 0.49 11.76
C GLU A 87 6.75 1.08 10.36
N MET A 88 5.65 1.80 10.19
CA MET A 88 5.38 2.57 8.97
C MET A 88 5.60 4.06 9.22
N PRO A 89 6.25 4.76 8.31
CA PRO A 89 6.44 6.19 8.44
C PRO A 89 5.09 6.91 8.48
N ARG A 90 5.02 8.01 9.23
CA ARG A 90 3.84 8.85 9.24
C ARG A 90 3.61 9.50 7.87
N ARG A 91 4.70 9.88 7.21
CA ARG A 91 4.77 10.50 5.89
C ARG A 91 6.07 10.08 5.22
N ILE A 92 6.04 9.92 3.90
CA ILE A 92 7.23 9.69 3.08
C ILE A 92 7.65 11.06 2.53
N ALA A 93 8.86 11.51 2.91
CA ALA A 93 9.40 12.77 2.42
C ALA A 93 10.07 12.54 1.06
N GLN A 94 9.61 13.25 0.04
CA GLN A 94 10.27 13.34 -1.26
C GLN A 94 10.88 14.74 -1.37
N THR A 95 12.19 14.81 -1.50
CA THR A 95 12.96 16.09 -1.57
C THR A 95 13.36 16.46 -2.97
N GLU A 96 13.47 15.46 -3.85
CA GLU A 96 13.87 15.64 -5.25
C GLU A 96 12.94 14.87 -6.17
N ILE A 97 12.83 15.31 -7.43
CA ILE A 97 12.10 14.59 -8.48
C ILE A 97 13.09 14.35 -9.61
N ALA A 98 13.58 13.12 -9.72
CA ALA A 98 14.53 12.72 -10.73
C ALA A 98 13.85 12.30 -12.04
N HIS A 99 12.63 11.76 -11.94
CA HIS A 99 11.90 11.23 -13.08
C HIS A 99 10.39 11.42 -12.90
N THR A 100 9.68 11.72 -13.99
CA THR A 100 8.23 11.91 -13.99
C THR A 100 7.59 11.19 -15.16
N VAL A 101 6.46 10.51 -14.91
CA VAL A 101 5.64 9.88 -15.93
C VAL A 101 4.18 10.21 -15.69
N SER A 102 3.44 10.53 -16.76
CA SER A 102 1.98 10.74 -16.67
C SER A 102 1.23 9.63 -17.37
N ARG A 103 0.12 9.19 -16.76
CA ARG A 103 -0.79 8.21 -17.34
C ARG A 103 -2.23 8.49 -16.93
N LYS A 104 -3.17 7.96 -17.70
CA LYS A 104 -4.61 8.00 -17.36
C LYS A 104 -5.02 6.69 -16.69
N VAL A 105 -5.94 6.79 -15.74
CA VAL A 105 -6.61 5.63 -15.13
C VAL A 105 -7.53 4.99 -16.18
N LEU A 106 -7.35 3.69 -16.41
CA LEU A 106 -8.12 2.91 -17.37
C LEU A 106 -9.26 2.16 -16.69
N LEU A 107 -10.30 1.81 -17.45
CA LEU A 107 -11.46 1.08 -16.94
C LEU A 107 -11.09 -0.25 -16.27
N THR A 108 -10.16 -0.99 -16.85
CA THR A 108 -9.70 -2.30 -16.32
C THR A 108 -8.95 -2.22 -15.02
N GLU A 109 -8.55 -1.04 -14.61
CA GLU A 109 -7.78 -0.75 -13.40
C GLU A 109 -8.68 -0.24 -12.26
N THR A 110 -9.96 -0.04 -12.52
CA THR A 110 -10.92 0.47 -11.52
C THR A 110 -11.68 -0.65 -10.84
N ASP A 111 -12.06 -0.40 -9.59
CA ASP A 111 -12.97 -1.23 -8.81
C ASP A 111 -14.45 -0.94 -9.16
N GLU A 112 -15.37 -1.60 -8.46
CA GLU A 112 -16.81 -1.41 -8.61
C GLU A 112 -17.30 0.02 -8.30
N ASN A 113 -16.52 0.80 -7.55
CA ASN A 113 -16.79 2.20 -7.25
C ASN A 113 -16.19 3.17 -8.30
N GLN A 114 -15.60 2.64 -9.37
CA GLN A 114 -14.88 3.38 -10.41
C GLN A 114 -13.61 4.09 -9.87
N HIS A 115 -13.12 3.68 -8.71
CA HIS A 115 -11.85 4.14 -8.18
C HIS A 115 -10.71 3.25 -8.68
N LEU A 116 -9.54 3.84 -8.89
CA LEU A 116 -8.32 3.06 -9.16
C LEU A 116 -8.13 2.04 -8.02
N ASN A 117 -8.10 0.76 -8.39
CA ASN A 117 -7.91 -0.32 -7.43
C ASN A 117 -6.58 -0.18 -6.72
N ASN A 118 -6.58 -0.38 -5.39
CA ASN A 118 -5.37 -0.25 -4.57
C ASN A 118 -4.23 -1.17 -5.03
N CYS A 119 -4.52 -2.31 -5.65
CA CYS A 119 -3.49 -3.21 -6.20
C CYS A 119 -2.76 -2.59 -7.40
N CYS A 120 -3.43 -1.74 -8.19
CA CYS A 120 -2.83 -1.13 -9.37
C CYS A 120 -1.80 -0.04 -9.04
N TYR A 121 -1.79 0.48 -7.81
CA TYR A 121 -0.82 1.50 -7.42
C TYR A 121 0.62 0.98 -7.42
N SER A 122 0.84 -0.25 -6.95
CA SER A 122 2.16 -0.90 -7.01
C SER A 122 2.59 -1.19 -8.43
N ASP A 123 1.66 -1.64 -9.29
CA ASP A 123 1.93 -1.91 -10.70
C ASP A 123 2.36 -0.63 -11.41
N TYR A 124 1.62 0.47 -11.20
CA TYR A 124 1.98 1.78 -11.73
C TYR A 124 3.40 2.21 -11.37
N LEU A 125 3.79 1.95 -10.12
CA LEU A 125 5.11 2.33 -9.62
C LEU A 125 6.21 1.48 -10.21
N LEU A 126 5.99 0.17 -10.35
CA LEU A 126 6.98 -0.76 -10.88
C LEU A 126 7.13 -0.63 -12.41
N ASP A 127 6.03 -0.46 -13.14
CA ASP A 127 6.06 -0.31 -14.60
C ASP A 127 6.86 0.90 -15.08
N HIS A 128 6.97 1.92 -14.23
CA HIS A 128 7.60 3.20 -14.59
C HIS A 128 8.80 3.57 -13.72
N ALA A 129 9.21 2.68 -12.81
CA ALA A 129 10.41 2.91 -12.02
C ALA A 129 11.66 2.94 -12.93
N PRO A 130 12.72 3.66 -12.54
CA PRO A 130 13.98 3.64 -13.27
C PRO A 130 14.48 2.21 -13.47
N MET A 131 14.91 1.87 -14.69
CA MET A 131 15.26 0.49 -15.10
C MET A 131 16.38 -0.13 -14.29
N ASP A 132 17.34 0.67 -13.83
CA ASP A 132 18.44 0.26 -12.96
C ASP A 132 17.95 -0.20 -11.57
N VAL A 133 16.81 0.31 -11.15
CA VAL A 133 16.18 -0.01 -9.85
C VAL A 133 15.33 -1.28 -9.95
N CYS A 134 14.68 -1.53 -11.08
CA CYS A 134 13.76 -2.66 -11.26
C CYS A 134 14.45 -4.03 -11.36
N GLN A 135 15.79 -4.09 -11.46
CA GLN A 135 16.54 -5.35 -11.57
C GLN A 135 16.90 -5.98 -10.22
N ALA A 136 16.82 -5.22 -9.14
CA ALA A 136 17.11 -5.74 -7.81
C ALA A 136 15.85 -6.36 -7.15
N PRO A 137 15.99 -7.44 -6.36
CA PRO A 137 14.87 -8.04 -5.65
C PRO A 137 14.20 -7.03 -4.70
N LEU A 138 12.87 -7.07 -4.66
CA LEU A 138 12.10 -6.23 -3.75
C LEU A 138 12.19 -6.79 -2.32
N LYS A 139 12.71 -5.97 -1.40
CA LYS A 139 12.84 -6.29 0.03
C LYS A 139 11.66 -5.81 0.85
N ALA A 140 11.18 -4.61 0.56
CA ALA A 140 10.00 -4.06 1.21
C ALA A 140 9.33 -3.00 0.36
N MET A 141 8.02 -2.84 0.55
CA MET A 141 7.30 -1.68 0.05
C MET A 141 6.38 -1.10 1.12
N CYS A 142 6.21 0.21 1.13
CA CYS A 142 5.24 0.89 1.97
C CYS A 142 4.51 1.93 1.14
N ILE A 143 3.17 1.87 1.13
CA ILE A 143 2.30 2.80 0.43
C ILE A 143 1.40 3.50 1.45
N ILE A 144 1.30 4.82 1.35
CA ILE A 144 0.39 5.67 2.11
C ILE A 144 -0.65 6.21 1.13
N PHE A 145 -1.89 5.76 1.26
CA PHE A 145 -3.02 6.19 0.43
C PHE A 145 -3.61 7.48 1.00
N GLU A 146 -3.84 8.48 0.16
CA GLU A 146 -4.32 9.80 0.61
C GLU A 146 -5.63 10.21 -0.04
N ARG A 147 -5.73 10.08 -1.36
CA ARG A 147 -6.93 10.45 -2.14
C ARG A 147 -7.19 9.44 -3.23
N GLU A 148 -8.47 9.22 -3.50
CA GLU A 148 -8.94 8.33 -4.57
C GLU A 148 -8.64 8.95 -5.94
N ALA A 149 -8.19 8.12 -6.88
CA ALA A 149 -8.17 8.44 -8.29
C ALA A 149 -9.36 7.76 -8.97
N LEU A 150 -10.02 8.44 -9.89
CA LEU A 150 -11.19 7.94 -10.61
C LEU A 150 -10.80 7.58 -12.04
N LEU A 151 -11.72 6.84 -12.70
CA LEU A 151 -11.61 6.56 -14.11
C LEU A 151 -11.35 7.84 -14.93
N HIS A 152 -10.36 7.79 -15.82
CA HIS A 152 -9.88 8.87 -16.68
C HIS A 152 -9.13 10.00 -15.98
N ASP A 153 -8.95 9.99 -14.67
CA ASP A 153 -8.06 10.93 -14.01
C ASP A 153 -6.64 10.78 -14.58
N GLU A 154 -5.94 11.91 -14.76
CA GLU A 154 -4.54 11.93 -15.17
C GLU A 154 -3.63 11.92 -13.94
N ILE A 155 -2.85 10.87 -13.81
CA ILE A 155 -1.94 10.66 -12.68
C ILE A 155 -0.51 10.90 -13.13
N GLU A 156 0.19 11.80 -12.45
CA GLU A 156 1.61 12.05 -12.61
C GLU A 156 2.37 11.34 -11.48
N LEU A 157 3.20 10.37 -11.88
CA LEU A 157 4.11 9.66 -10.98
C LEU A 157 5.44 10.42 -10.94
N ARG A 158 5.94 10.71 -9.75
CA ARG A 158 7.18 11.44 -9.48
C ARG A 158 8.11 10.56 -8.67
N TYR A 159 9.29 10.30 -9.20
CA TYR A 159 10.27 9.39 -8.60
C TYR A 159 11.49 10.13 -8.08
N GLN A 160 12.02 9.59 -6.99
CA GLN A 160 13.31 9.95 -6.41
C GLN A 160 14.07 8.67 -6.08
N THR A 161 15.26 8.49 -6.63
CA THR A 161 16.15 7.39 -6.23
C THR A 161 16.74 7.69 -4.86
N VAL A 162 16.82 6.66 -4.02
CA VAL A 162 17.48 6.67 -2.71
C VAL A 162 18.46 5.50 -2.64
N VAL A 163 19.33 5.46 -1.62
CA VAL A 163 20.43 4.48 -1.51
C VAL A 163 19.94 3.03 -1.69
N ASP A 164 18.82 2.67 -1.06
CA ASP A 164 18.32 1.30 -1.02
C ASP A 164 17.02 1.14 -1.83
N GLY A 165 16.80 1.95 -2.87
CA GLY A 165 15.58 1.83 -3.67
C GLY A 165 15.06 3.14 -4.23
N PHE A 166 13.75 3.39 -4.11
CA PHE A 166 13.16 4.63 -4.59
C PHE A 166 11.95 5.08 -3.75
N ILE A 167 11.72 6.36 -3.79
CA ILE A 167 10.50 7.02 -3.28
C ILE A 167 9.69 7.47 -4.49
N ALA A 168 8.38 7.31 -4.41
CA ALA A 168 7.47 7.81 -5.42
C ALA A 168 6.27 8.52 -4.79
N THR A 169 5.75 9.52 -5.49
CA THR A 169 4.47 10.14 -5.18
C THR A 169 3.63 10.18 -6.44
N ALA A 170 2.31 9.99 -6.29
CA ALA A 170 1.36 10.13 -7.37
C ALA A 170 0.52 11.37 -7.15
N TRP A 171 0.55 12.26 -8.12
CA TRP A 171 -0.22 13.49 -8.17
C TRP A 171 -1.35 13.35 -9.19
N ASN A 172 -2.59 13.52 -8.74
CA ASN A 172 -3.74 13.59 -9.63
C ASN A 172 -3.81 15.00 -10.22
N LYS A 173 -3.44 15.14 -11.50
CA LYS A 173 -3.47 16.42 -12.21
C LYS A 173 -4.89 16.92 -12.47
N THR A 174 -5.83 16.00 -12.63
CA THR A 174 -7.24 16.33 -12.86
C THR A 174 -7.89 16.96 -11.61
N LYS A 175 -7.51 16.51 -10.42
CA LYS A 175 -8.07 16.95 -9.12
C LYS A 175 -7.12 17.81 -8.30
N GLU A 176 -5.92 18.07 -8.81
CA GLU A 176 -4.89 18.87 -8.15
C GLU A 176 -4.57 18.41 -6.72
N ASN A 177 -4.47 17.10 -6.51
CA ASN A 177 -4.15 16.54 -5.20
C ASN A 177 -3.23 15.34 -5.30
N ARG A 178 -2.64 14.95 -4.16
CA ARG A 178 -1.80 13.75 -4.07
C ARG A 178 -2.65 12.53 -3.78
N CYS A 179 -2.54 11.48 -4.62
CA CYS A 179 -3.24 10.22 -4.44
C CYS A 179 -2.54 9.35 -3.40
N PHE A 180 -1.23 9.21 -3.51
CA PHE A 180 -0.45 8.35 -2.62
C PHE A 180 1.03 8.75 -2.55
N GLN A 181 1.72 8.19 -1.55
CA GLN A 181 3.17 8.20 -1.40
C GLN A 181 3.64 6.76 -1.25
N ALA A 182 4.79 6.43 -1.80
CA ALA A 182 5.36 5.10 -1.67
C ALA A 182 6.87 5.15 -1.46
N ILE A 183 7.39 4.17 -0.74
CA ILE A 183 8.82 3.85 -0.67
C ILE A 183 8.99 2.36 -0.97
N PHE A 184 9.92 2.06 -1.85
CA PHE A 184 10.33 0.71 -2.21
C PHE A 184 11.78 0.53 -1.78
N THR A 185 12.02 -0.52 -1.01
CA THR A 185 13.36 -0.93 -0.58
C THR A 185 13.75 -2.17 -1.37
N LEU A 186 14.94 -2.14 -1.94
CA LEU A 186 15.47 -3.17 -2.82
C LEU A 186 16.71 -3.82 -2.18
N ASP A 187 17.04 -5.03 -2.61
CA ASP A 187 18.25 -5.72 -2.20
C ASP A 187 19.29 -5.64 -3.32
N PHE A 188 20.35 -4.91 -3.08
CA PHE A 188 21.49 -4.74 -3.99
C PHE A 188 22.71 -5.60 -3.58
N SER A 189 22.54 -6.55 -2.63
CA SER A 189 23.61 -7.42 -2.15
C SER A 189 23.88 -8.62 -3.06
#